data_e28b18886e1a03f20fdd2a026151f694
#
_entry.id   e28b18886e1a03f20fdd2a026151f694
#
_cell.length_a   1.000
_cell.length_b   1.000
_cell.length_c   1.000
_cell.angle_alpha   90.00
_cell.angle_beta   90.00
_cell.angle_gamma   90.00
#
_symmetry.space_group_name_H-M   'P 1'
#
loop_
_entity.id
_entity.type
_entity.pdbx_description
1 polymer ?
#
loop_
_entity_poly.entity_id
_entity_poly.type
_entity_poly.pdbx_seq_one_letter_code
_entity_poly.pdbx_strand_id
1 'polypeptide(L)'
;MAFEKMIQNAFEQSRNNTRFGDTPEELYELQEYIKNAQKIYIPNKNGIKVEVLNNVLKSYGLPEAKILQINTNTADTSRIPALAKAYIALDQSDADLIIARGRLGIPGSGSLLIF
;
A
#
# COMPACT_ATOMS: atom_id res chain seq x y z
N MET A 1 -19.26 4.59 7.75
CA MET A 1 -18.09 3.77 8.08
C MET A 1 -17.10 4.58 8.90
N ALA A 2 -16.50 3.98 9.93
CA ALA A 2 -15.51 4.65 10.79
C ALA A 2 -14.33 5.20 9.98
N PHE A 3 -13.91 4.48 8.96
CA PHE A 3 -12.77 4.85 8.12
C PHE A 3 -13.01 6.16 7.35
N GLU A 4 -14.19 6.32 6.77
CA GLU A 4 -14.55 7.53 6.04
C GLU A 4 -14.61 8.75 6.95
N LYS A 5 -15.21 8.59 8.13
CA LYS A 5 -15.27 9.64 9.14
C LYS A 5 -13.87 10.01 9.63
N MET A 6 -13.00 9.04 9.79
CA MET A 6 -11.61 9.26 10.18
C MET A 6 -10.87 10.12 9.16
N ILE A 7 -11.05 9.84 7.87
CA ILE A 7 -10.44 10.62 6.78
C ILE A 7 -10.97 12.04 6.79
N GLN A 8 -12.28 12.23 6.95
CA GLN A 8 -12.91 13.54 7.01
C GLN A 8 -12.38 14.35 8.19
N ASN A 9 -12.29 13.75 9.37
CA ASN A 9 -11.77 14.41 10.56
C ASN A 9 -10.31 14.82 10.39
N ALA A 10 -9.49 13.96 9.80
CA ALA A 10 -8.10 14.26 9.52
C ALA A 10 -7.96 15.45 8.55
N PHE A 11 -8.79 15.49 7.52
CA PHE A 11 -8.84 16.62 6.59
C PHE A 11 -9.17 17.93 7.29
N GLU A 12 -10.23 17.93 8.11
CA GLU A 12 -10.65 19.13 8.86
C GLU A 12 -9.59 19.60 9.84
N GLN A 13 -8.96 18.66 10.55
CA GLN A 13 -7.86 18.99 11.47
C GLN A 13 -6.66 19.59 10.75
N SER A 14 -6.30 19.06 9.60
CA SER A 14 -5.23 19.61 8.78
C SER A 14 -5.55 21.02 8.29
N ARG A 15 -6.79 21.23 7.84
CA ARG A 15 -7.29 22.54 7.39
C ARG A 15 -7.24 23.59 8.50
N ASN A 16 -7.53 23.20 9.74
CA ASN A 16 -7.56 24.08 10.91
C ASN A 16 -6.23 24.16 11.64
N ASN A 17 -5.18 23.51 11.13
CA ASN A 17 -3.86 23.44 11.76
C ASN A 17 -3.87 22.86 13.18
N THR A 18 -4.79 21.94 13.45
CA THR A 18 -4.91 21.28 14.75
C THR A 18 -4.41 19.85 14.76
N ARG A 19 -3.87 19.37 13.61
CA ARG A 19 -3.40 18.01 13.50
C ARG A 19 -1.91 17.90 13.85
N PHE A 20 -1.58 16.99 14.77
CA PHE A 20 -0.23 16.73 15.24
C PHE A 20 0.21 15.28 14.98
N GLY A 21 -0.07 14.78 13.78
CA GLY A 21 0.22 13.39 13.41
C GLY A 21 -1.00 12.49 13.55
N ASP A 22 -0.79 11.18 13.43
CA ASP A 22 -1.88 10.20 13.51
C ASP A 22 -2.32 9.99 14.95
N THR A 23 -3.65 9.96 15.16
CA THR A 23 -4.20 9.66 16.47
C THR A 23 -4.16 8.15 16.75
N PRO A 24 -4.22 7.73 18.03
CA PRO A 24 -4.32 6.30 18.36
C PRO A 24 -5.51 5.60 17.71
N GLU A 25 -6.66 6.27 17.56
CA GLU A 25 -7.83 5.71 16.89
C GLU A 25 -7.56 5.47 15.40
N GLU A 26 -6.87 6.41 14.74
CA GLU A 26 -6.51 6.28 13.33
C GLU A 26 -5.56 5.10 13.12
N LEU A 27 -4.57 4.93 13.96
CA LEU A 27 -3.63 3.81 13.89
C LEU A 27 -4.36 2.48 14.11
N TYR A 28 -5.28 2.42 15.06
CA TYR A 28 -6.08 1.23 15.32
C TYR A 28 -6.91 0.85 14.10
N GLU A 29 -7.61 1.80 13.49
CA GLU A 29 -8.45 1.57 12.31
C GLU A 29 -7.61 1.07 11.13
N LEU A 30 -6.44 1.65 10.91
CA LEU A 30 -5.53 1.20 9.85
C LEU A 30 -5.03 -0.22 10.10
N GLN A 31 -4.67 -0.55 11.34
CA GLN A 31 -4.23 -1.89 11.70
C GLN A 31 -5.34 -2.93 11.48
N GLU A 32 -6.58 -2.59 11.87
CA GLU A 32 -7.73 -3.48 11.68
C GLU A 32 -8.03 -3.67 10.18
N TYR A 33 -7.94 -2.61 9.39
CA TYR A 33 -8.11 -2.71 7.95
C TYR A 33 -7.09 -3.68 7.33
N ILE A 34 -5.82 -3.54 7.68
CA ILE A 34 -4.75 -4.41 7.18
C ILE A 34 -4.96 -5.86 7.62
N LYS A 35 -5.29 -6.09 8.89
CA LYS A 35 -5.56 -7.43 9.42
C LYS A 35 -6.70 -8.14 8.71
N ASN A 36 -7.70 -7.39 8.27
CA ASN A 36 -8.89 -7.94 7.63
C ASN A 36 -8.81 -7.95 6.10
N ALA A 37 -7.67 -7.57 5.52
CA ALA A 37 -7.47 -7.59 4.09
C ALA A 37 -7.58 -9.01 3.55
N GLN A 38 -8.41 -9.21 2.53
CA GLN A 38 -8.64 -10.52 1.90
C GLN A 38 -7.94 -10.62 0.54
N LYS A 39 -7.92 -9.53 -0.20
CA LYS A 39 -7.40 -9.48 -1.57
C LYS A 39 -6.13 -8.64 -1.58
N ILE A 40 -5.00 -9.30 -1.55
CA ILE A 40 -3.69 -8.66 -1.57
C ILE A 40 -3.02 -8.96 -2.90
N TYR A 41 -2.62 -7.92 -3.64
CA TYR A 41 -1.94 -8.07 -4.91
C TYR A 41 -0.59 -7.35 -4.90
N ILE A 42 0.33 -7.91 -5.68
CA ILE A 42 1.67 -7.36 -5.87
C ILE A 42 1.89 -7.13 -7.36
N PRO A 43 2.08 -5.89 -7.82
CA PRO A 43 2.40 -5.60 -9.21
C PRO A 43 3.88 -5.90 -9.50
N ASN A 44 4.25 -7.18 -9.48
CA ASN A 44 5.63 -7.63 -9.65
C ASN A 44 5.65 -8.97 -10.37
N LYS A 45 6.58 -9.14 -11.30
CA LYS A 45 6.76 -10.36 -12.06
C LYS A 45 7.81 -11.30 -11.46
N ASN A 46 8.54 -10.87 -10.44
CA ASN A 46 9.60 -11.66 -9.82
C ASN A 46 9.04 -12.58 -8.74
N GLY A 47 8.93 -13.87 -9.07
CA GLY A 47 8.37 -14.88 -8.17
C GLY A 47 9.14 -15.05 -6.86
N ILE A 48 10.45 -14.86 -6.84
CA ILE A 48 11.27 -14.98 -5.62
C ILE A 48 10.89 -13.88 -4.62
N LYS A 49 10.72 -12.64 -5.11
CA LYS A 49 10.32 -11.52 -4.26
C LYS A 49 8.92 -11.72 -3.69
N VAL A 50 8.02 -12.27 -4.49
CA VAL A 50 6.65 -12.59 -4.06
C VAL A 50 6.66 -13.67 -2.99
N GLU A 51 7.47 -14.72 -3.16
CA GLU A 51 7.60 -15.79 -2.19
C GLU A 51 8.09 -15.28 -0.82
N VAL A 52 9.13 -14.45 -0.81
CA VAL A 52 9.66 -13.85 0.43
C VAL A 52 8.58 -13.02 1.12
N LEU A 53 7.87 -12.22 0.35
CA LEU A 53 6.79 -11.39 0.90
C LEU A 53 5.65 -12.24 1.47
N ASN A 54 5.27 -13.32 0.79
CA ASN A 54 4.23 -14.22 1.27
C ASN A 54 4.63 -14.89 2.58
N ASN A 55 5.90 -15.22 2.77
CA ASN A 55 6.38 -15.74 4.05
C ASN A 55 6.20 -14.73 5.18
N VAL A 56 6.47 -13.46 4.91
CA VAL A 56 6.25 -12.38 5.88
C VAL A 56 4.76 -12.20 6.18
N LEU A 57 3.92 -12.16 5.15
CA LEU A 57 2.46 -12.02 5.32
C LEU A 57 1.89 -13.18 6.15
N LYS A 58 2.34 -14.40 5.89
CA LYS A 58 1.91 -15.58 6.64
C LYS A 58 2.27 -15.47 8.12
N SER A 59 3.45 -14.92 8.44
CA SER A 59 3.87 -14.74 9.83
C SER A 59 2.97 -13.77 10.61
N TYR A 60 2.27 -12.88 9.92
CA TYR A 60 1.31 -11.96 10.51
C TYR A 60 -0.15 -12.43 10.40
N GLY A 61 -0.37 -13.65 9.94
CA GLY A 61 -1.71 -14.19 9.79
C GLY A 61 -2.50 -13.62 8.63
N LEU A 62 -1.83 -13.01 7.68
CA LEU A 62 -2.46 -12.43 6.49
C LEU A 62 -2.54 -13.45 5.34
N PRO A 63 -3.52 -13.29 4.42
CA PRO A 63 -3.61 -14.17 3.28
C PRO A 63 -2.43 -13.98 2.32
N GLU A 64 -2.23 -14.95 1.47
CA GLU A 64 -1.18 -14.93 0.47
C GLU A 64 -1.46 -13.85 -0.58
N ALA A 65 -0.43 -13.07 -0.93
CA ALA A 65 -0.53 -12.09 -1.99
C ALA A 65 -0.40 -12.75 -3.36
N LYS A 66 -1.15 -12.26 -4.33
CA LYS A 66 -1.13 -12.74 -5.70
C LYS A 66 -0.45 -11.73 -6.60
N ILE A 67 0.23 -12.23 -7.62
CA ILE A 67 0.84 -11.37 -8.64
C ILE A 67 -0.25 -10.74 -9.49
N LEU A 68 -0.20 -9.41 -9.63
CA LEU A 68 -1.03 -8.68 -10.57
C LEU A 68 -0.18 -8.28 -11.76
N GLN A 69 -0.49 -8.84 -12.93
CA GLN A 69 0.23 -8.50 -14.15
C GLN A 69 -0.31 -7.20 -14.73
N ILE A 70 0.49 -6.15 -14.63
CA ILE A 70 0.20 -4.85 -15.21
C ILE A 70 1.41 -4.37 -16.02
N ASN A 71 1.17 -3.46 -16.94
CA ASN A 71 2.27 -2.82 -17.66
C ASN A 71 2.90 -1.76 -16.76
N THR A 72 4.11 -2.01 -16.29
CA THR A 72 4.82 -1.12 -15.36
C THR A 72 5.84 -0.21 -16.03
N ASN A 73 5.95 -0.22 -17.36
CA ASN A 73 6.98 0.55 -18.07
C ASN A 73 6.91 2.05 -17.73
N THR A 74 5.73 2.63 -17.76
CA THR A 74 5.54 4.05 -17.40
C THR A 74 5.89 4.30 -15.94
N ALA A 75 5.52 3.40 -15.06
CA ALA A 75 5.84 3.50 -13.64
C ALA A 75 7.34 3.39 -13.40
N ASP A 76 8.02 2.46 -14.09
CA ASP A 76 9.46 2.22 -13.92
C ASP A 76 10.29 3.41 -14.37
N THR A 77 9.80 4.21 -15.30
CA THR A 77 10.46 5.42 -15.79
C THR A 77 10.02 6.70 -15.07
N SER A 78 9.11 6.59 -14.12
CA SER A 78 8.66 7.73 -13.33
C SER A 78 9.67 8.10 -12.24
N ARG A 79 9.48 9.27 -11.65
CA ARG A 79 10.32 9.70 -10.51
C ARG A 79 10.06 8.91 -9.24
N ILE A 80 8.86 8.35 -9.10
CA ILE A 80 8.45 7.59 -7.91
C ILE A 80 7.84 6.25 -8.35
N PRO A 81 8.68 5.30 -8.79
CA PRO A 81 8.17 4.04 -9.36
C PRO A 81 7.29 3.23 -8.40
N ALA A 82 7.63 3.17 -7.11
CA ALA A 82 6.83 2.42 -6.15
C ALA A 82 5.42 2.96 -6.04
N LEU A 83 5.27 4.27 -5.90
CA LEU A 83 3.97 4.93 -5.80
C LEU A 83 3.18 4.79 -7.10
N ALA A 84 3.83 5.00 -8.25
CA ALA A 84 3.19 4.87 -9.55
C ALA A 84 2.66 3.45 -9.78
N LYS A 85 3.44 2.42 -9.45
CA LYS A 85 2.99 1.02 -9.54
C LYS A 85 1.79 0.75 -8.64
N ALA A 86 1.81 1.28 -7.42
CA ALA A 86 0.71 1.08 -6.48
C ALA A 86 -0.59 1.70 -7.00
N TYR A 87 -0.55 2.91 -7.54
CA TYR A 87 -1.73 3.57 -8.10
C TYR A 87 -2.28 2.83 -9.30
N ILE A 88 -1.41 2.39 -10.22
CA ILE A 88 -1.86 1.61 -11.38
C ILE A 88 -2.52 0.31 -10.93
N ALA A 89 -1.92 -0.38 -9.98
CA ALA A 89 -2.46 -1.63 -9.46
C ALA A 89 -3.81 -1.44 -8.77
N LEU A 90 -3.98 -0.38 -7.99
CA LEU A 90 -5.26 -0.06 -7.35
C LEU A 90 -6.34 0.23 -8.39
N ASP A 91 -6.00 0.97 -9.44
CA ASP A 91 -6.94 1.33 -10.49
C ASP A 91 -7.42 0.10 -11.28
N GLN A 92 -6.54 -0.88 -11.48
CA GLN A 92 -6.80 -2.04 -12.33
C GLN A 92 -7.22 -3.29 -11.57
N SER A 93 -7.46 -3.20 -10.28
CA SER A 93 -7.82 -4.36 -9.47
C SER A 93 -8.92 -4.04 -8.46
N ASP A 94 -9.44 -5.10 -7.83
CA ASP A 94 -10.38 -5.01 -6.71
C ASP A 94 -9.68 -5.26 -5.38
N ALA A 95 -8.39 -4.95 -5.28
CA ALA A 95 -7.59 -5.25 -4.10
C ALA A 95 -8.02 -4.48 -2.87
N ASP A 96 -7.98 -5.14 -1.73
CA ASP A 96 -8.07 -4.49 -0.43
C ASP A 96 -6.74 -3.86 -0.05
N LEU A 97 -5.64 -4.45 -0.52
CA LEU A 97 -4.30 -4.01 -0.21
C LEU A 97 -3.37 -4.29 -1.40
N ILE A 98 -2.61 -3.27 -1.78
CA ILE A 98 -1.56 -3.40 -2.78
C ILE A 98 -0.21 -3.22 -2.09
N ILE A 99 0.71 -4.14 -2.38
CA ILE A 99 2.09 -4.03 -1.91
C ILE A 99 2.98 -3.83 -3.13
N ALA A 100 3.50 -2.63 -3.29
CA ALA A 100 4.38 -2.30 -4.40
C ALA A 100 5.77 -1.96 -3.90
N ARG A 101 6.78 -2.37 -4.65
CA ARG A 101 8.18 -2.13 -4.34
C ARG A 101 8.84 -1.37 -5.49
N GLY A 102 9.66 -0.39 -5.14
CA GLY A 102 10.40 0.38 -6.10
C GLY A 102 11.05 1.59 -5.45
N ARG A 103 11.68 2.42 -6.27
CA ARG A 103 12.34 3.63 -5.80
C ARG A 103 11.32 4.69 -5.40
N LEU A 104 11.67 5.53 -4.42
CA LEU A 104 10.89 6.70 -4.00
C LEU A 104 11.61 8.00 -4.35
N GLY A 105 12.01 8.14 -5.60
CA GLY A 105 12.53 9.39 -6.12
C GLY A 105 14.06 9.53 -6.12
N ILE A 106 14.80 8.78 -5.30
CA ILE A 106 16.26 8.82 -5.27
C ILE A 106 16.81 7.56 -5.94
N PRO A 107 17.65 7.69 -6.98
CA PRO A 107 18.25 6.52 -7.61
C PRO A 107 19.03 5.67 -6.61
N GLY A 108 18.85 4.35 -6.67
CA GLY A 108 19.51 3.39 -5.78
C GLY A 108 18.81 3.16 -4.45
N SER A 109 17.84 3.99 -4.06
CA SER A 109 17.03 3.72 -2.85
C SER A 109 15.98 2.68 -3.17
N GLY A 110 15.85 1.67 -2.29
CA GLY A 110 14.76 0.71 -2.34
C GLY A 110 13.70 1.09 -1.32
N SER A 111 12.44 0.97 -1.70
CA SER A 111 11.35 1.27 -0.78
C SER A 111 10.19 0.31 -1.00
N LEU A 112 9.44 0.08 0.07
CA LEU A 112 8.22 -0.70 0.06
C LEU A 112 7.05 0.24 0.34
N LEU A 113 6.08 0.27 -0.57
CA LEU A 113 4.88 1.06 -0.40
C LEU A 113 3.67 0.14 -0.30
N ILE A 114 2.82 0.38 0.69
CA ILE A 114 1.64 -0.42 0.99
C ILE A 114 0.39 0.46 0.86
N PHE A 115 -0.57 -0.01 0.09
CA PHE A 115 -1.87 0.62 -0.06
C PHE A 115 -2.98 -0.34 0.28
#